data_7b42477c5e13094da20fa83bb3c630cc
#
_entry.id   7b42477c5e13094da20fa83bb3c630cc
#
_cell.length_a   1.000
_cell.length_b   1.000
_cell.length_c   1.000
_cell.angle_alpha   90.00
_cell.angle_beta   90.00
_cell.angle_gamma   90.00
#
_symmetry.space_group_name_H-M   'P 1'
#
loop_
_entity.id
_entity.type
_entity.pdbx_description
1 polymer ?
#
loop_
_entity_poly.entity_id
_entity_poly.type
_entity_poly.pdbx_seq_one_letter_code
_entity_poly.pdbx_strand_id
1 'polypeptide(L)'
;KTGNQYVEQVREAVKDENAEILVIAAKIESDIAELESYEERQMFLEEMGLEESGVVRLIQSAYSLLNLRTYFTAGADECRAWTINKGDKAPKAAGVIHTDFEKGFIRAEVIKYEDFVSLKSEAACRAAGKLGVEGKEYVVQDGDIMHFLFNV
;
A
#
# COMPACT_ATOMS: atom_id res chain seq x y z
N LYS A 1 -4.17 20.08 9.68
CA LYS A 1 -4.48 21.19 10.63
C LYS A 1 -4.51 20.60 12.03
N THR A 2 -3.96 21.32 12.99
CA THR A 2 -3.65 20.81 14.35
C THR A 2 -4.88 20.51 15.23
N GLY A 3 -6.09 20.81 14.78
CA GLY A 3 -7.30 20.58 15.55
C GLY A 3 -7.69 21.79 16.43
N ASN A 4 -8.55 21.54 17.40
CA ASN A 4 -9.07 22.53 18.35
C ASN A 4 -8.98 21.97 19.79
N GLN A 5 -9.44 22.74 20.77
CA GLN A 5 -9.41 22.33 22.19
C GLN A 5 -10.06 20.96 22.46
N TYR A 6 -11.08 20.58 21.69
CA TYR A 6 -11.74 19.27 21.86
C TYR A 6 -10.86 18.12 21.33
N VAL A 7 -10.12 18.35 20.25
CA VAL A 7 -9.14 17.39 19.74
C VAL A 7 -8.03 17.15 20.78
N GLU A 8 -7.56 18.21 21.43
CA GLU A 8 -6.56 18.08 22.50
C GLU A 8 -7.10 17.31 23.73
N GLN A 9 -8.36 17.52 24.09
CA GLN A 9 -9.01 16.73 25.14
C GLN A 9 -9.09 15.24 24.79
N VAL A 10 -9.41 14.91 23.53
CA VAL A 10 -9.41 13.51 23.07
C VAL A 10 -8.00 12.94 23.09
N ARG A 11 -6.99 13.69 22.60
CA ARG A 11 -5.58 13.25 22.66
C ARG A 11 -5.14 12.92 24.08
N GLU A 12 -5.47 13.78 25.03
CA GLU A 12 -5.12 13.53 26.43
C GLU A 12 -5.86 12.32 27.00
N ALA A 13 -7.13 12.12 26.62
CA ALA A 13 -7.93 11.00 27.11
C ALA A 13 -7.41 9.63 26.66
N VAL A 14 -6.82 9.55 25.45
CA VAL A 14 -6.36 8.27 24.86
C VAL A 14 -4.83 8.15 24.81
N LYS A 15 -4.10 9.04 25.48
CA LYS A 15 -2.63 9.09 25.39
C LYS A 15 -1.92 7.81 25.85
N ASP A 16 -2.55 7.06 26.75
CA ASP A 16 -2.01 5.80 27.27
C ASP A 16 -2.50 4.57 26.48
N GLU A 17 -3.30 4.80 25.44
CA GLU A 17 -3.79 3.78 24.54
C GLU A 17 -2.94 3.72 23.27
N ASN A 18 -2.86 2.55 22.64
CA ASN A 18 -2.27 2.41 21.29
C ASN A 18 -3.30 2.87 20.23
N ALA A 19 -3.73 4.13 20.35
CA ALA A 19 -4.76 4.73 19.51
C ALA A 19 -4.17 5.81 18.60
N GLU A 20 -4.61 5.85 17.36
CA GLU A 20 -4.29 6.91 16.40
C GLU A 20 -5.49 7.84 16.24
N ILE A 21 -5.23 9.14 16.25
CA ILE A 21 -6.28 10.16 16.13
C ILE A 21 -6.17 10.86 14.79
N LEU A 22 -7.22 10.72 13.98
CA LEU A 22 -7.36 11.40 12.71
C LEU A 22 -8.42 12.51 12.81
N VAL A 23 -8.03 13.71 12.44
CA VAL A 23 -8.96 14.83 12.28
C VAL A 23 -9.39 14.88 10.82
N ILE A 24 -10.67 14.64 10.58
CA ILE A 24 -11.27 14.61 9.24
C ILE A 24 -12.35 15.67 9.15
N ALA A 25 -12.33 16.45 8.06
CA ALA A 25 -13.36 17.45 7.77
C ALA A 25 -14.42 16.81 6.84
N ALA A 26 -15.45 16.19 7.43
CA ALA A 26 -16.45 15.42 6.69
C ALA A 26 -17.09 16.18 5.51
N LYS A 27 -17.29 17.49 5.62
CA LYS A 27 -17.81 18.30 4.50
C LYS A 27 -16.83 18.36 3.33
N ILE A 28 -15.54 18.55 3.60
CA ILE A 28 -14.49 18.55 2.56
C ILE A 28 -14.41 17.19 1.88
N GLU A 29 -14.48 16.09 2.65
CA GLU A 29 -14.47 14.73 2.09
C GLU A 29 -15.69 14.47 1.20
N SER A 30 -16.86 14.99 1.59
CA SER A 30 -18.07 14.92 0.76
C SER A 30 -17.89 15.65 -0.55
N ASP A 31 -17.34 16.86 -0.51
CA ASP A 31 -17.10 17.66 -1.71
C ASP A 31 -16.09 16.99 -2.65
N ILE A 32 -15.01 16.40 -2.09
CA ILE A 32 -14.03 15.61 -2.88
C ILE A 32 -14.68 14.39 -3.53
N ALA A 33 -15.60 13.71 -2.82
CA ALA A 33 -16.27 12.52 -3.33
C ALA A 33 -17.21 12.80 -4.51
N GLU A 34 -17.71 14.02 -4.63
CA GLU A 34 -18.57 14.47 -5.74
C GLU A 34 -17.77 14.81 -7.01
N LEU A 35 -16.44 14.99 -6.91
CA LEU A 35 -15.58 15.28 -8.06
C LEU A 35 -15.33 14.01 -8.89
N GLU A 36 -15.50 14.11 -10.21
CA GLU A 36 -15.45 12.95 -11.10
C GLU A 36 -14.01 12.58 -11.48
N SER A 37 -13.15 13.57 -11.77
CA SER A 37 -11.81 13.34 -12.25
C SER A 37 -10.75 13.36 -11.13
N TYR A 38 -9.65 12.69 -11.37
CA TYR A 38 -8.49 12.73 -10.47
C TYR A 38 -7.87 14.12 -10.42
N GLU A 39 -7.80 14.80 -11.56
CA GLU A 39 -7.23 16.14 -11.69
C GLU A 39 -8.03 17.17 -10.87
N GLU A 40 -9.36 17.12 -10.93
CA GLU A 40 -10.23 17.99 -10.12
C GLU A 40 -10.02 17.77 -8.63
N ARG A 41 -9.89 16.52 -8.22
CA ARG A 41 -9.61 16.18 -6.81
C ARG A 41 -8.26 16.73 -6.35
N GLN A 42 -7.22 16.63 -7.19
CA GLN A 42 -5.91 17.18 -6.86
C GLN A 42 -5.93 18.71 -6.76
N MET A 43 -6.56 19.39 -7.71
CA MET A 43 -6.71 20.85 -7.68
C MET A 43 -7.46 21.31 -6.42
N PHE A 44 -8.54 20.61 -6.06
CA PHE A 44 -9.31 20.93 -4.86
C PHE A 44 -8.50 20.74 -3.58
N LEU A 45 -7.75 19.65 -3.49
CA LEU A 45 -6.86 19.39 -2.35
C LEU A 45 -5.79 20.47 -2.22
N GLU A 46 -5.15 20.87 -3.32
CA GLU A 46 -4.16 21.95 -3.36
C GLU A 46 -4.75 23.27 -2.90
N GLU A 47 -5.95 23.64 -3.38
CA GLU A 47 -6.65 24.86 -2.97
C GLU A 47 -6.96 24.87 -1.46
N MET A 48 -7.30 23.71 -0.91
CA MET A 48 -7.56 23.55 0.52
C MET A 48 -6.28 23.41 1.37
N GLY A 49 -5.10 23.41 0.74
CA GLY A 49 -3.80 23.21 1.40
C GLY A 49 -3.68 21.84 2.05
N LEU A 50 -4.21 20.80 1.39
CA LEU A 50 -4.14 19.39 1.79
C LEU A 50 -3.28 18.63 0.78
N GLU A 51 -2.42 17.77 1.28
CA GLU A 51 -1.61 16.88 0.43
C GLU A 51 -2.42 15.68 -0.07
N GLU A 52 -3.35 15.20 0.77
CA GLU A 52 -4.20 14.04 0.47
C GLU A 52 -5.54 14.13 1.21
N SER A 53 -6.51 13.35 0.77
CA SER A 53 -7.84 13.29 1.41
C SER A 53 -7.78 12.60 2.77
N GLY A 54 -8.76 12.89 3.62
CA GLY A 54 -8.91 12.22 4.92
C GLY A 54 -9.17 10.73 4.79
N VAL A 55 -9.83 10.29 3.70
CA VAL A 55 -10.05 8.87 3.41
C VAL A 55 -8.72 8.16 3.14
N VAL A 56 -7.82 8.75 2.36
CA VAL A 56 -6.49 8.18 2.10
C VAL A 56 -5.71 8.07 3.42
N ARG A 57 -5.68 9.13 4.21
CA ARG A 57 -5.04 9.14 5.53
C ARG A 57 -5.62 8.07 6.47
N LEU A 58 -6.95 7.90 6.47
CA LEU A 58 -7.61 6.86 7.27
C LEU A 58 -7.15 5.46 6.87
N ILE A 59 -7.07 5.18 5.57
CA ILE A 59 -6.59 3.89 5.05
C ILE A 59 -5.14 3.65 5.48
N GLN A 60 -4.26 4.63 5.29
CA GLN A 60 -2.84 4.52 5.67
C GLN A 60 -2.68 4.27 7.18
N SER A 61 -3.41 5.02 8.01
CA SER A 61 -3.40 4.84 9.46
C SER A 61 -3.91 3.47 9.87
N ALA A 62 -5.00 2.98 9.27
CA ALA A 62 -5.55 1.66 9.53
C ALA A 62 -4.55 0.55 9.14
N TYR A 63 -3.90 0.65 7.98
CA TYR A 63 -2.86 -0.28 7.55
C TYR A 63 -1.66 -0.27 8.50
N SER A 64 -1.23 0.92 8.93
CA SER A 64 -0.13 1.07 9.88
C SER A 64 -0.47 0.42 11.23
N LEU A 65 -1.65 0.72 11.78
CA LEU A 65 -2.10 0.20 13.08
C LEU A 65 -2.27 -1.33 13.07
N LEU A 66 -2.77 -1.88 11.97
CA LEU A 66 -2.96 -3.30 11.78
C LEU A 66 -1.69 -4.03 11.32
N ASN A 67 -0.57 -3.31 11.13
CA ASN A 67 0.69 -3.85 10.61
C ASN A 67 0.51 -4.55 9.24
N LEU A 68 -0.30 -3.97 8.36
CA LEU A 68 -0.54 -4.48 7.02
C LEU A 68 0.42 -3.85 6.00
N ARG A 69 0.64 -4.57 4.90
CA ARG A 69 1.35 -4.11 3.71
C ARG A 69 0.65 -4.62 2.47
N THR A 70 0.90 -3.96 1.35
CA THR A 70 0.40 -4.36 0.05
C THR A 70 1.56 -4.73 -0.87
N TYR A 71 1.44 -5.84 -1.57
CA TYR A 71 2.26 -6.13 -2.74
C TYR A 71 1.36 -6.33 -3.96
N PHE A 72 1.94 -6.28 -5.14
CA PHE A 72 1.21 -6.40 -6.40
C PHE A 72 1.66 -7.63 -7.18
N THR A 73 0.73 -8.21 -7.93
CA THR A 73 1.05 -9.09 -9.05
C THR A 73 0.62 -8.39 -10.33
N ALA A 74 1.47 -8.42 -11.35
CA ALA A 74 1.19 -7.86 -12.67
C ALA A 74 1.39 -8.95 -13.72
N GLY A 75 0.31 -9.34 -14.37
CA GLY A 75 0.29 -10.28 -15.49
C GLY A 75 -0.25 -9.60 -16.74
N ALA A 76 -0.27 -10.35 -17.86
CA ALA A 76 -0.79 -9.84 -19.13
C ALA A 76 -2.29 -9.51 -19.05
N ASP A 77 -3.03 -10.29 -18.27
CA ASP A 77 -4.49 -10.22 -18.20
C ASP A 77 -5.00 -9.50 -16.94
N GLU A 78 -4.21 -9.47 -15.85
CA GLU A 78 -4.65 -8.96 -14.56
C GLU A 78 -3.50 -8.33 -13.78
N CYS A 79 -3.78 -7.15 -13.19
CA CYS A 79 -2.97 -6.56 -12.13
C CYS A 79 -3.78 -6.61 -10.83
N ARG A 80 -3.18 -7.09 -9.75
CA ARG A 80 -3.88 -7.25 -8.48
C ARG A 80 -3.04 -6.83 -7.28
N ALA A 81 -3.70 -6.20 -6.31
CA ALA A 81 -3.13 -5.86 -5.01
C ALA A 81 -3.49 -6.95 -3.99
N TRP A 82 -2.51 -7.34 -3.18
CA TRP A 82 -2.64 -8.36 -2.15
C TRP A 82 -2.21 -7.81 -0.80
N THR A 83 -3.03 -8.02 0.23
CA THR A 83 -2.73 -7.56 1.58
C THR A 83 -2.06 -8.66 2.38
N ILE A 84 -0.95 -8.34 3.03
CA ILE A 84 -0.14 -9.22 3.89
C ILE A 84 0.16 -8.53 5.22
N ASN A 85 0.69 -9.26 6.19
CA ASN A 85 1.23 -8.66 7.41
C ASN A 85 2.66 -8.17 7.19
N LYS A 86 2.98 -7.07 7.84
CA LYS A 86 4.36 -6.55 7.89
C LYS A 86 5.30 -7.61 8.47
N GLY A 87 6.33 -7.95 7.73
CA GLY A 87 7.28 -9.00 8.10
C GLY A 87 7.02 -10.37 7.48
N ASP A 88 5.90 -10.54 6.75
CA ASP A 88 5.65 -11.78 6.02
C ASP A 88 6.73 -12.01 4.96
N LYS A 89 7.21 -13.25 4.89
CA LYS A 89 8.19 -13.70 3.90
C LYS A 89 7.49 -14.09 2.60
N ALA A 90 8.27 -14.14 1.50
CA ALA A 90 7.77 -14.45 0.17
C ALA A 90 6.88 -15.70 0.05
N PRO A 91 7.19 -16.86 0.70
CA PRO A 91 6.28 -18.01 0.67
C PRO A 91 4.92 -17.71 1.30
N LYS A 92 4.92 -17.00 2.45
CA LYS A 92 3.70 -16.61 3.15
C LYS A 92 2.85 -15.64 2.31
N ALA A 93 3.49 -14.69 1.66
CA ALA A 93 2.83 -13.77 0.73
C ALA A 93 2.23 -14.53 -0.47
N ALA A 94 2.96 -15.49 -1.05
CA ALA A 94 2.43 -16.35 -2.11
C ALA A 94 1.20 -17.16 -1.65
N GLY A 95 1.17 -17.56 -0.39
CA GLY A 95 0.07 -18.26 0.26
C GLY A 95 -1.24 -17.47 0.33
N VAL A 96 -1.17 -16.14 0.32
CA VAL A 96 -2.37 -15.29 0.25
C VAL A 96 -3.09 -15.42 -1.09
N ILE A 97 -2.36 -15.73 -2.16
CA ILE A 97 -2.94 -16.01 -3.47
C ILE A 97 -3.57 -17.39 -3.48
N HIS A 98 -2.78 -18.40 -3.12
CA HIS A 98 -3.22 -19.79 -3.03
C HIS A 98 -2.28 -20.63 -2.15
N THR A 99 -2.83 -21.55 -1.38
CA THR A 99 -2.04 -22.40 -0.46
C THR A 99 -0.97 -23.23 -1.17
N ASP A 100 -1.20 -23.61 -2.42
CA ASP A 100 -0.21 -24.38 -3.20
C ASP A 100 0.99 -23.53 -3.59
N PHE A 101 0.83 -22.21 -3.76
CA PHE A 101 1.94 -21.28 -4.02
C PHE A 101 2.87 -21.21 -2.80
N GLU A 102 2.32 -21.22 -1.59
CA GLU A 102 3.13 -21.30 -0.36
C GLU A 102 3.91 -22.60 -0.27
N LYS A 103 3.21 -23.74 -0.44
CA LYS A 103 3.82 -25.08 -0.32
C LYS A 103 4.88 -25.35 -1.38
N GLY A 104 4.57 -25.01 -2.62
CA GLY A 104 5.43 -25.22 -3.78
C GLY A 104 6.42 -24.11 -4.05
N PHE A 105 6.52 -23.08 -3.20
CA PHE A 105 7.35 -21.90 -3.43
C PHE A 105 8.81 -22.26 -3.73
N ILE A 106 9.33 -21.77 -4.85
CA ILE A 106 10.72 -21.91 -5.27
C ILE A 106 11.45 -20.60 -5.07
N ARG A 107 10.98 -19.53 -5.72
CA ARG A 107 11.54 -18.17 -5.67
C ARG A 107 10.51 -17.15 -6.14
N ALA A 108 10.78 -15.88 -5.91
CA ALA A 108 10.00 -14.77 -6.48
C ALA A 108 10.91 -13.85 -7.30
N GLU A 109 10.42 -13.36 -8.41
CA GLU A 109 10.98 -12.20 -9.09
C GLU A 109 10.31 -10.96 -8.52
N VAL A 110 11.10 -9.95 -8.15
CA VAL A 110 10.63 -8.77 -7.42
C VAL A 110 11.11 -7.52 -8.14
N ILE A 111 10.20 -6.58 -8.38
CA ILE A 111 10.49 -5.24 -8.91
C ILE A 111 9.90 -4.23 -7.92
N LYS A 112 10.62 -3.16 -7.61
CA LYS A 112 10.09 -2.07 -6.80
C LYS A 112 9.10 -1.23 -7.61
N TYR A 113 8.02 -0.79 -6.96
CA TYR A 113 6.96 -0.02 -7.61
C TYR A 113 7.52 1.21 -8.37
N GLU A 114 8.41 1.99 -7.73
CA GLU A 114 9.00 3.18 -8.32
C GLU A 114 9.84 2.86 -9.58
N ASP A 115 10.59 1.76 -9.54
CA ASP A 115 11.36 1.30 -10.69
C ASP A 115 10.43 0.89 -11.85
N PHE A 116 9.33 0.18 -11.54
CA PHE A 116 8.35 -0.23 -12.56
C PHE A 116 7.64 0.99 -13.19
N VAL A 117 7.19 1.94 -12.38
CA VAL A 117 6.53 3.16 -12.87
C VAL A 117 7.47 3.99 -13.74
N SER A 118 8.75 4.09 -13.34
CA SER A 118 9.78 4.80 -14.09
C SER A 118 10.10 4.16 -15.43
N LEU A 119 10.28 2.83 -15.47
CA LEU A 119 10.72 2.06 -16.63
C LEU A 119 9.56 1.51 -17.46
N LYS A 120 8.34 1.53 -16.94
CA LYS A 120 7.06 1.22 -17.63
C LYS A 120 6.89 -0.22 -18.12
N SER A 121 7.84 -1.12 -17.89
CA SER A 121 7.68 -2.53 -18.22
C SER A 121 8.66 -3.42 -17.47
N GLU A 122 8.26 -4.68 -17.24
CA GLU A 122 9.12 -5.70 -16.62
C GLU A 122 10.41 -5.91 -17.44
N ALA A 123 10.31 -5.96 -18.78
CA ALA A 123 11.46 -6.14 -19.66
C ALA A 123 12.49 -5.01 -19.50
N ALA A 124 12.03 -3.76 -19.38
CA ALA A 124 12.91 -2.62 -19.13
C ALA A 124 13.52 -2.67 -17.73
N CYS A 125 12.77 -3.07 -16.71
CA CYS A 125 13.29 -3.29 -15.35
C CYS A 125 14.36 -4.38 -15.34
N ARG A 126 14.15 -5.50 -16.04
CA ARG A 126 15.12 -6.59 -16.20
C ARG A 126 16.40 -6.11 -16.89
N ALA A 127 16.27 -5.37 -18.01
CA ALA A 127 17.41 -4.82 -18.74
C ALA A 127 18.22 -3.80 -17.91
N ALA A 128 17.53 -3.03 -17.05
CA ALA A 128 18.15 -2.07 -16.14
C ALA A 128 18.72 -2.71 -14.86
N GLY A 129 18.61 -4.02 -14.66
CA GLY A 129 19.05 -4.72 -13.46
C GLY A 129 18.20 -4.43 -12.21
N LYS A 130 16.94 -4.03 -12.40
CA LYS A 130 15.99 -3.66 -11.35
C LYS A 130 15.02 -4.79 -10.99
N LEU A 131 15.15 -5.95 -11.61
CA LEU A 131 14.43 -7.16 -11.26
C LEU A 131 15.33 -8.03 -10.38
N GLY A 132 14.96 -8.16 -9.11
CA GLY A 132 15.59 -9.06 -8.16
C GLY A 132 15.02 -10.47 -8.24
N VAL A 133 15.84 -11.46 -7.87
CA VAL A 133 15.39 -12.86 -7.69
C VAL A 133 15.58 -13.22 -6.22
N GLU A 134 14.46 -13.45 -5.53
CA GLU A 134 14.42 -13.57 -4.09
C GLU A 134 13.98 -14.97 -3.65
N GLY A 135 14.62 -15.44 -2.58
CA GLY A 135 14.34 -16.76 -1.99
C GLY A 135 13.31 -16.72 -0.87
N LYS A 136 13.22 -17.86 -0.15
CA LYS A 136 12.23 -18.08 0.92
C LYS A 136 12.35 -17.10 2.10
N GLU A 137 13.54 -16.55 2.34
CA GLU A 137 13.81 -15.66 3.47
C GLU A 137 13.52 -14.18 3.17
N TYR A 138 13.16 -13.85 1.93
CA TYR A 138 12.84 -12.49 1.54
C TYR A 138 11.61 -11.99 2.28
N VAL A 139 11.76 -10.87 2.99
CA VAL A 139 10.67 -10.16 3.66
C VAL A 139 10.06 -9.18 2.67
N VAL A 140 8.80 -9.41 2.30
CA VAL A 140 8.08 -8.60 1.31
C VAL A 140 7.95 -7.16 1.81
N GLN A 141 8.27 -6.22 0.92
CA GLN A 141 8.15 -4.80 1.20
C GLN A 141 6.85 -4.24 0.62
N ASP A 142 6.39 -3.14 1.19
CA ASP A 142 5.22 -2.44 0.67
C ASP A 142 5.48 -1.93 -0.75
N GLY A 143 4.53 -2.17 -1.65
CA GLY A 143 4.66 -1.79 -3.05
C GLY A 143 5.51 -2.74 -3.92
N ASP A 144 6.01 -3.87 -3.40
CA ASP A 144 6.70 -4.85 -4.23
C ASP A 144 5.78 -5.38 -5.34
N ILE A 145 6.27 -5.42 -6.57
CA ILE A 145 5.62 -6.12 -7.69
C ILE A 145 6.28 -7.47 -7.81
N MET A 146 5.51 -8.55 -7.62
CA MET A 146 6.03 -9.90 -7.43
C MET A 146 5.49 -10.87 -8.47
N HIS A 147 6.38 -11.71 -8.99
CA HIS A 147 6.02 -12.88 -9.78
C HIS A 147 6.56 -14.14 -9.07
N PHE A 148 5.66 -15.02 -8.62
CA PHE A 148 6.03 -16.23 -7.88
C PHE A 148 6.27 -17.40 -8.81
N LEU A 149 7.40 -18.09 -8.61
CA LEU A 149 7.69 -19.36 -9.23
C LEU A 149 7.52 -20.48 -8.19
N PHE A 150 6.66 -21.42 -8.51
CA PHE A 150 6.31 -22.52 -7.61
C PHE A 150 6.17 -23.82 -8.41
N ASN A 151 6.24 -24.93 -7.71
CA ASN A 151 6.00 -26.26 -8.25
C ASN A 151 4.98 -26.99 -7.36
N VAL A 152 3.95 -27.58 -7.98
CA VAL A 152 2.86 -28.31 -7.30
C VAL A 152 2.96 -29.77 -7.64
#